data_c9c57577a70bea41d6c7958b65e752dd
#
_entry.id   c9c57577a70bea41d6c7958b65e752dd
#
_cell.length_a   1.000
_cell.length_b   1.000
_cell.length_c   1.000
_cell.angle_alpha   90.00
_cell.angle_beta   90.00
_cell.angle_gamma   90.00
#
_symmetry.space_group_name_H-M   'P 1'
#
loop_
_entity.id
_entity.type
_entity.pdbx_description
1 polymer ?
#
loop_
_entity_poly.entity_id
_entity_poly.type
_entity_poly.pdbx_seq_one_letter_code
_entity_poly.pdbx_strand_id
1 'polypeptide(L)'
;NSAAASDVYKRQPDNAFVQNEVSNVDATIGKEFMLKSIVALVAACVLILLYVAYRFRRIGGLKAGSTAIVALLHDMLVVFGVFVILRIPLNGNFIAALLTILGYSINDTVVIYDRIRENTGLYGKKMSLPELVNLSINQSFGRSMMTSITTCIALAIVCVVSIIFKLDSIFTFAVPLLFGMVSGVYSTMCIATQLWVSYKTRKAAPAPK
;
A
#
# COMPACT_ATOMS: atom_id res chain seq x y z
N ASN A 1 35.09 20.06 5.95
CA ASN A 1 36.03 19.59 4.91
C ASN A 1 35.38 19.29 3.55
N SER A 2 34.07 19.11 3.45
CA SER A 2 33.40 18.88 2.15
C SER A 2 33.24 20.16 1.32
N ALA A 3 33.02 21.29 1.97
CA ALA A 3 32.90 22.59 1.30
C ALA A 3 34.23 23.04 0.62
N ALA A 4 35.38 22.76 1.24
CA ALA A 4 36.69 23.07 0.68
C ALA A 4 37.02 22.17 -0.54
N ALA A 5 36.59 20.90 -0.54
CA ALA A 5 36.75 20.03 -1.68
C ALA A 5 35.90 20.44 -2.89
N SER A 6 34.66 20.88 -2.66
CA SER A 6 33.79 21.39 -3.73
C SER A 6 34.31 22.67 -4.40
N ASP A 7 35.02 23.50 -3.65
CA ASP A 7 35.58 24.77 -4.16
C ASP A 7 36.84 24.55 -5.00
N VAL A 8 37.65 23.53 -4.70
CA VAL A 8 38.82 23.12 -5.52
C VAL A 8 38.39 22.58 -6.88
N TYR A 9 37.31 21.84 -6.94
CA TYR A 9 36.78 21.27 -8.21
C TYR A 9 36.12 22.34 -9.11
N LYS A 10 35.55 23.39 -8.55
CA LYS A 10 34.97 24.51 -9.32
C LYS A 10 36.01 25.37 -10.07
N ARG A 11 37.30 25.24 -9.76
CA ARG A 11 38.38 26.02 -10.39
C ARG A 11 39.04 25.39 -11.58
N GLN A 12 38.61 24.21 -12.01
CA GLN A 12 39.14 23.54 -13.22
C GLN A 12 38.30 23.87 -14.45
N PRO A 13 38.81 24.61 -15.45
CA PRO A 13 38.02 25.17 -16.54
C PRO A 13 37.49 24.19 -17.59
N ASP A 14 37.84 22.90 -17.56
CA ASP A 14 37.55 21.96 -18.64
C ASP A 14 36.63 20.77 -18.27
N ASN A 15 36.03 20.76 -17.06
CA ASN A 15 35.08 19.73 -16.67
C ASN A 15 33.67 20.30 -16.49
N ALA A 16 32.82 20.14 -17.49
CA ALA A 16 31.38 20.30 -17.33
C ALA A 16 30.84 19.20 -16.41
N PHE A 17 30.88 19.42 -15.09
CA PHE A 17 30.21 18.53 -14.14
C PHE A 17 28.73 18.71 -14.29
N VAL A 18 28.06 17.72 -14.87
CA VAL A 18 26.63 17.51 -14.67
C VAL A 18 26.45 17.16 -13.19
N GLN A 19 25.93 18.10 -12.43
CA GLN A 19 25.59 17.88 -11.03
C GLN A 19 24.43 16.89 -10.98
N ASN A 20 24.73 15.58 -11.00
CA ASN A 20 23.76 14.58 -10.58
C ASN A 20 23.48 14.86 -9.10
N GLU A 21 22.19 14.90 -8.76
CA GLU A 21 21.70 15.10 -7.40
C GLU A 21 22.38 14.09 -6.46
N VAL A 22 23.47 14.48 -5.82
CA VAL A 22 24.17 13.63 -4.85
C VAL A 22 23.43 13.76 -3.53
N SER A 23 22.48 12.86 -3.34
CA SER A 23 21.81 12.67 -2.05
C SER A 23 22.76 11.92 -1.10
N ASN A 24 23.81 12.59 -0.62
CA ASN A 24 24.65 12.10 0.46
C ASN A 24 23.90 12.25 1.80
N VAL A 25 23.08 11.26 2.13
CA VAL A 25 22.52 11.12 3.47
C VAL A 25 23.60 10.51 4.36
N ASP A 26 24.06 11.27 5.33
CA ASP A 26 25.00 10.80 6.37
C ASP A 26 24.41 9.54 7.05
N ALA A 27 25.23 8.52 7.30
CA ALA A 27 24.75 7.23 7.83
C ALA A 27 23.97 7.37 9.14
N THR A 28 24.27 8.40 9.93
CA THR A 28 23.56 8.73 11.17
C THR A 28 22.16 9.28 10.88
N ILE A 29 22.03 10.18 9.91
CA ILE A 29 20.76 10.74 9.46
C ILE A 29 19.89 9.66 8.82
N GLY A 30 20.50 8.72 8.07
CA GLY A 30 19.81 7.58 7.48
C GLY A 30 19.18 6.65 8.51
N LYS A 31 19.88 6.35 9.61
CA LYS A 31 19.34 5.52 10.72
C LYS A 31 18.18 6.20 11.44
N GLU A 32 18.32 7.48 11.74
CA GLU A 32 17.27 8.26 12.42
C GLU A 32 16.02 8.38 11.53
N PHE A 33 16.21 8.65 10.25
CA PHE A 33 15.12 8.69 9.26
C PHE A 33 14.42 7.34 9.16
N MET A 34 15.16 6.23 9.05
CA MET A 34 14.61 4.89 8.99
C MET A 34 13.77 4.55 10.22
N LEU A 35 14.28 4.85 11.43
CA LEU A 35 13.55 4.61 12.67
C LEU A 35 12.24 5.40 12.73
N LYS A 36 12.27 6.70 12.42
CA LYS A 36 11.07 7.56 12.36
C LYS A 36 10.06 7.05 11.35
N SER A 37 10.54 6.55 10.20
CA SER A 37 9.71 5.98 9.15
C SER A 37 9.01 4.69 9.57
N ILE A 38 9.73 3.79 10.25
CA ILE A 38 9.15 2.56 10.81
C ILE A 38 8.09 2.90 11.86
N VAL A 39 8.37 3.87 12.74
CA VAL A 39 7.39 4.33 13.74
C VAL A 39 6.13 4.87 13.06
N ALA A 40 6.27 5.69 12.01
CA ALA A 40 5.13 6.22 11.25
C ALA A 40 4.32 5.09 10.60
N LEU A 41 4.99 4.09 10.00
CA LEU A 41 4.35 2.94 9.36
C LEU A 41 3.56 2.10 10.37
N VAL A 42 4.18 1.79 11.53
CA VAL A 42 3.52 1.04 12.60
C VAL A 42 2.34 1.83 13.17
N ALA A 43 2.50 3.12 13.41
CA ALA A 43 1.42 3.99 13.86
C ALA A 43 0.25 4.01 12.85
N ALA A 44 0.52 4.11 11.56
CA ALA A 44 -0.50 4.03 10.52
C ALA A 44 -1.24 2.69 10.54
N CYS A 45 -0.53 1.56 10.63
CA CYS A 45 -1.14 0.23 10.75
C CYS A 45 -2.02 0.09 11.99
N VAL A 46 -1.57 0.60 13.14
CA VAL A 46 -2.36 0.58 14.39
C VAL A 46 -3.62 1.43 14.26
N LEU A 47 -3.51 2.64 13.71
CA LEU A 47 -4.67 3.50 13.47
C LEU A 47 -5.68 2.87 12.51
N ILE A 48 -5.20 2.27 11.42
CA ILE A 48 -6.04 1.52 10.46
C ILE A 48 -6.74 0.36 11.16
N LEU A 49 -6.02 -0.44 11.95
CA LEU A 49 -6.59 -1.55 12.70
C LEU A 49 -7.72 -1.07 13.64
N LEU A 50 -7.46 -0.02 14.40
CA LEU A 50 -8.45 0.57 15.33
C LEU A 50 -9.66 1.13 14.58
N TYR A 51 -9.44 1.85 13.48
CA TYR A 51 -10.51 2.37 12.63
C TYR A 51 -11.38 1.25 12.07
N VAL A 52 -10.80 0.22 11.47
CA VAL A 52 -11.55 -0.92 10.89
C VAL A 52 -12.25 -1.71 11.98
N ALA A 53 -11.59 -1.94 13.12
CA ALA A 53 -12.19 -2.65 14.26
C ALA A 53 -13.42 -1.91 14.81
N TYR A 54 -13.35 -0.61 14.95
CA TYR A 54 -14.47 0.22 15.39
C TYR A 54 -15.59 0.29 14.34
N ARG A 55 -15.24 0.60 13.09
CA ARG A 55 -16.18 0.82 11.98
C ARG A 55 -16.99 -0.44 11.66
N PHE A 56 -16.34 -1.61 11.72
CA PHE A 56 -16.93 -2.90 11.35
C PHE A 56 -17.24 -3.83 12.53
N ARG A 57 -17.43 -3.29 13.72
CA ARG A 57 -17.75 -4.07 14.94
C ARG A 57 -18.93 -5.04 14.77
N ARG A 58 -19.94 -4.70 13.94
CA ARG A 58 -21.12 -5.54 13.69
C ARG A 58 -20.80 -6.85 12.95
N ILE A 59 -19.77 -6.88 12.12
CA ILE A 59 -19.36 -8.06 11.37
C ILE A 59 -18.15 -8.78 11.98
N GLY A 60 -17.67 -8.32 13.16
CA GLY A 60 -16.48 -8.85 13.82
C GLY A 60 -15.26 -8.00 13.52
N GLY A 61 -15.28 -6.72 13.89
CA GLY A 61 -14.34 -5.68 13.52
C GLY A 61 -12.87 -6.01 13.74
N LEU A 62 -12.49 -6.63 14.88
CA LEU A 62 -11.10 -7.04 15.12
C LEU A 62 -10.61 -8.07 14.10
N LYS A 63 -11.49 -9.01 13.70
CA LYS A 63 -11.14 -10.00 12.66
C LYS A 63 -11.04 -9.35 11.29
N ALA A 64 -11.94 -8.42 10.97
CA ALA A 64 -11.88 -7.64 9.73
C ALA A 64 -10.61 -6.78 9.68
N GLY A 65 -10.27 -6.12 10.79
CA GLY A 65 -9.05 -5.33 10.91
C GLY A 65 -7.78 -6.16 10.77
N SER A 66 -7.69 -7.31 11.45
CA SER A 66 -6.50 -8.17 11.35
C SER A 66 -6.29 -8.72 9.94
N THR A 67 -7.34 -9.13 9.24
CA THR A 67 -7.22 -9.62 7.86
C THR A 67 -6.92 -8.48 6.86
N ALA A 68 -7.42 -7.27 7.11
CA ALA A 68 -7.02 -6.09 6.34
C ALA A 68 -5.52 -5.80 6.52
N ILE A 69 -4.99 -5.87 7.75
CA ILE A 69 -3.55 -5.67 7.99
C ILE A 69 -2.70 -6.73 7.26
N VAL A 70 -3.13 -7.99 7.21
CA VAL A 70 -2.41 -9.03 6.45
C VAL A 70 -2.35 -8.68 4.95
N ALA A 71 -3.46 -8.20 4.37
CA ALA A 71 -3.48 -7.75 2.98
C ALA A 71 -2.58 -6.53 2.76
N LEU A 72 -2.58 -5.56 3.68
CA LEU A 72 -1.69 -4.39 3.62
C LEU A 72 -0.22 -4.77 3.71
N LEU A 73 0.14 -5.74 4.57
CA LEU A 73 1.51 -6.27 4.65
C LEU A 73 1.94 -6.93 3.33
N HIS A 74 1.04 -7.67 2.68
CA HIS A 74 1.29 -8.21 1.34
C HIS A 74 1.58 -7.09 0.33
N ASP A 75 0.76 -6.03 0.30
CA ASP A 75 0.96 -4.91 -0.63
C ASP A 75 2.29 -4.18 -0.38
N MET A 76 2.66 -3.99 0.89
CA MET A 76 3.96 -3.43 1.24
C MET A 76 5.13 -4.31 0.79
N LEU A 77 4.99 -5.65 0.89
CA LEU A 77 6.01 -6.58 0.38
C LEU A 77 6.14 -6.51 -1.13
N VAL A 78 5.04 -6.35 -1.87
CA VAL A 78 5.08 -6.17 -3.32
C VAL A 78 5.81 -4.87 -3.68
N VAL A 79 5.46 -3.74 -3.04
CA VAL A 79 6.16 -2.46 -3.26
C VAL A 79 7.64 -2.57 -2.93
N PHE A 80 7.99 -3.17 -1.80
CA PHE A 80 9.39 -3.43 -1.43
C PHE A 80 10.10 -4.29 -2.48
N GLY A 81 9.44 -5.35 -2.97
CA GLY A 81 9.97 -6.20 -4.05
C GLY A 81 10.28 -5.41 -5.32
N VAL A 82 9.41 -4.47 -5.71
CA VAL A 82 9.64 -3.59 -6.87
C VAL A 82 10.88 -2.72 -6.66
N PHE A 83 11.05 -2.12 -5.47
CA PHE A 83 12.25 -1.33 -5.14
C PHE A 83 13.53 -2.17 -5.27
N VAL A 84 13.51 -3.41 -4.76
CA VAL A 84 14.66 -4.33 -4.82
C VAL A 84 14.96 -4.76 -6.25
N ILE A 85 13.94 -5.18 -7.03
CA ILE A 85 14.10 -5.67 -8.41
C ILE A 85 14.63 -4.56 -9.33
N LEU A 86 14.08 -3.35 -9.20
CA LEU A 86 14.50 -2.20 -9.99
C LEU A 86 15.76 -1.51 -9.44
N ARG A 87 16.31 -2.00 -8.32
CA ARG A 87 17.47 -1.43 -7.63
C ARG A 87 17.31 0.06 -7.28
N ILE A 88 16.09 0.46 -6.93
CA ILE A 88 15.79 1.81 -6.50
C ILE A 88 16.26 1.98 -5.04
N PRO A 89 16.97 3.07 -4.69
CA PRO A 89 17.42 3.29 -3.32
C PRO A 89 16.24 3.46 -2.36
N LEU A 90 16.36 2.85 -1.17
CA LEU A 90 15.37 2.96 -0.10
C LEU A 90 15.54 4.32 0.62
N ASN A 91 14.92 5.34 0.08
CA ASN A 91 14.93 6.71 0.56
C ASN A 91 13.52 7.19 0.98
N GLY A 92 13.33 8.51 1.08
CA GLY A 92 12.03 9.11 1.39
C GLY A 92 10.90 8.70 0.45
N ASN A 93 11.19 8.47 -0.83
CA ASN A 93 10.21 8.02 -1.82
C ASN A 93 9.67 6.63 -1.49
N PHE A 94 10.52 5.73 -0.97
CA PHE A 94 10.08 4.40 -0.53
C PHE A 94 9.03 4.50 0.59
N ILE A 95 9.31 5.29 1.63
CA ILE A 95 8.37 5.44 2.74
C ILE A 95 7.08 6.14 2.31
N ALA A 96 7.21 7.19 1.47
CA ALA A 96 6.05 7.88 0.90
C ALA A 96 5.18 6.93 0.06
N ALA A 97 5.79 6.06 -0.75
CA ALA A 97 5.08 5.04 -1.52
C ALA A 97 4.35 4.04 -0.60
N LEU A 98 5.01 3.52 0.44
CA LEU A 98 4.40 2.60 1.40
C LEU A 98 3.18 3.24 2.10
N LEU A 99 3.31 4.46 2.63
CA LEU A 99 2.21 5.15 3.29
C LEU A 99 1.05 5.45 2.34
N THR A 100 1.35 5.82 1.09
CA THR A 100 0.33 6.06 0.06
C THR A 100 -0.42 4.78 -0.28
N ILE A 101 0.27 3.64 -0.45
CA ILE A 101 -0.35 2.35 -0.72
C ILE A 101 -1.21 1.89 0.46
N LEU A 102 -0.77 2.08 1.70
CA LEU A 102 -1.58 1.79 2.87
C LEU A 102 -2.93 2.53 2.82
N GLY A 103 -2.88 3.83 2.52
CA GLY A 103 -4.09 4.66 2.41
C GLY A 103 -5.00 4.25 1.25
N TYR A 104 -4.41 3.91 0.11
CA TYR A 104 -5.17 3.48 -1.08
C TYR A 104 -5.81 2.10 -0.89
N SER A 105 -5.04 1.10 -0.46
CA SER A 105 -5.51 -0.28 -0.31
C SER A 105 -6.57 -0.41 0.79
N ILE A 106 -6.43 0.32 1.92
CA ILE A 106 -7.44 0.30 2.97
C ILE A 106 -8.77 0.91 2.52
N ASN A 107 -8.73 1.94 1.65
CA ASN A 107 -9.96 2.55 1.12
C ASN A 107 -10.79 1.53 0.34
N ASP A 108 -10.17 0.72 -0.51
CA ASP A 108 -10.87 -0.34 -1.26
C ASP A 108 -11.38 -1.46 -0.33
N THR A 109 -10.58 -1.87 0.65
CA THR A 109 -10.98 -2.85 1.68
C THR A 109 -12.20 -2.39 2.47
N VAL A 110 -12.26 -1.11 2.84
CA VAL A 110 -13.41 -0.51 3.56
C VAL A 110 -14.68 -0.56 2.71
N VAL A 111 -14.59 -0.29 1.40
CA VAL A 111 -15.74 -0.36 0.48
C VAL A 111 -16.33 -1.76 0.45
N ILE A 112 -15.51 -2.80 0.33
CA ILE A 112 -15.98 -4.19 0.31
C ILE A 112 -16.56 -4.60 1.67
N TYR A 113 -15.89 -4.27 2.78
CA TYR A 113 -16.40 -4.58 4.12
C TYR A 113 -17.70 -3.84 4.46
N ASP A 114 -17.87 -2.62 3.94
CA ASP A 114 -19.14 -1.89 4.11
C ASP A 114 -20.29 -2.58 3.37
N ARG A 115 -20.02 -3.10 2.17
CA ARG A 115 -20.98 -3.90 1.41
C ARG A 115 -21.30 -5.23 2.08
N ILE A 116 -20.30 -5.92 2.64
CA ILE A 116 -20.49 -7.14 3.43
C ILE A 116 -21.39 -6.84 4.66
N ARG A 117 -21.14 -5.72 5.32
CA ARG A 117 -21.95 -5.30 6.49
C ARG A 117 -23.41 -5.04 6.11
N GLU A 118 -23.64 -4.34 4.99
CA GLU A 118 -24.98 -4.07 4.46
C GLU A 118 -25.70 -5.39 4.11
N ASN A 119 -25.07 -6.24 3.31
CA ASN A 119 -25.64 -7.51 2.90
C ASN A 119 -25.86 -8.47 4.09
N THR A 120 -25.02 -8.40 5.14
CA THR A 120 -25.25 -9.16 6.37
C THR A 120 -26.55 -8.74 7.06
N GLY A 121 -26.90 -7.47 7.01
CA GLY A 121 -28.17 -6.97 7.51
C GLY A 121 -29.38 -7.45 6.70
N LEU A 122 -29.24 -7.50 5.37
CA LEU A 122 -30.34 -7.85 4.45
C LEU A 122 -30.53 -9.36 4.29
N TYR A 123 -29.44 -10.10 4.14
CA TYR A 123 -29.45 -11.50 3.71
C TYR A 123 -28.80 -12.47 4.69
N GLY A 124 -28.27 -12.01 5.82
CA GLY A 124 -27.49 -12.84 6.75
C GLY A 124 -28.23 -14.02 7.38
N LYS A 125 -29.58 -14.02 7.33
CA LYS A 125 -30.41 -15.17 7.75
C LYS A 125 -30.77 -16.11 6.60
N LYS A 126 -30.54 -15.70 5.33
CA LYS A 126 -31.01 -16.40 4.13
C LYS A 126 -29.88 -17.03 3.32
N MET A 127 -28.65 -16.57 3.52
CA MET A 127 -27.49 -16.97 2.74
C MET A 127 -26.35 -17.42 3.66
N SER A 128 -25.56 -18.36 3.18
CA SER A 128 -24.32 -18.73 3.86
C SER A 128 -23.29 -17.58 3.83
N LEU A 129 -22.37 -17.54 4.78
CA LEU A 129 -21.38 -16.46 4.87
C LEU A 129 -20.51 -16.37 3.60
N PRO A 130 -19.99 -17.48 3.01
CA PRO A 130 -19.22 -17.41 1.76
C PRO A 130 -20.03 -16.84 0.59
N GLU A 131 -21.29 -17.27 0.42
CA GLU A 131 -22.18 -16.76 -0.64
C GLU A 131 -22.45 -15.25 -0.48
N LEU A 132 -22.71 -14.80 0.75
CA LEU A 132 -22.93 -13.41 1.06
C LEU A 132 -21.71 -12.54 0.75
N VAL A 133 -20.49 -13.04 1.06
CA VAL A 133 -19.24 -12.33 0.76
C VAL A 133 -19.01 -12.30 -0.74
N ASN A 134 -19.21 -13.39 -1.45
CA ASN A 134 -19.09 -13.43 -2.91
C ASN A 134 -20.06 -12.45 -3.59
N LEU A 135 -21.31 -12.40 -3.14
CA LEU A 135 -22.29 -11.42 -3.59
C LEU A 135 -21.79 -9.97 -3.34
N SER A 136 -21.23 -9.71 -2.16
CA SER A 136 -20.73 -8.38 -1.80
C SER A 136 -19.54 -7.95 -2.65
N ILE A 137 -18.60 -8.87 -2.93
CA ILE A 137 -17.48 -8.62 -3.82
C ILE A 137 -17.99 -8.30 -5.22
N ASN A 138 -18.89 -9.11 -5.78
CA ASN A 138 -19.45 -8.88 -7.12
C ASN A 138 -20.16 -7.53 -7.24
N GLN A 139 -20.91 -7.12 -6.21
CA GLN A 139 -21.59 -5.83 -6.18
C GLN A 139 -20.63 -4.62 -6.08
N SER A 140 -19.46 -4.81 -5.45
CA SER A 140 -18.44 -3.77 -5.28
C SER A 140 -17.41 -3.77 -6.41
N PHE A 141 -17.32 -4.88 -7.17
CA PHE A 141 -16.26 -5.12 -8.16
C PHE A 141 -16.15 -3.99 -9.19
N GLY A 142 -17.27 -3.61 -9.81
CA GLY A 142 -17.27 -2.55 -10.84
C GLY A 142 -16.71 -1.23 -10.31
N ARG A 143 -17.09 -0.83 -9.09
CA ARG A 143 -16.60 0.40 -8.46
C ARG A 143 -15.11 0.33 -8.17
N SER A 144 -14.63 -0.74 -7.53
CA SER A 144 -13.22 -0.94 -7.19
C SER A 144 -12.36 -0.99 -8.46
N MET A 145 -12.80 -1.72 -9.48
CA MET A 145 -12.08 -1.80 -10.76
C MET A 145 -12.00 -0.45 -11.47
N MET A 146 -13.09 0.31 -11.56
CA MET A 146 -13.08 1.63 -12.21
C MET A 146 -12.17 2.61 -11.49
N THR A 147 -12.21 2.64 -10.15
CA THR A 147 -11.30 3.49 -9.36
C THR A 147 -9.84 3.11 -9.60
N SER A 148 -9.54 1.81 -9.59
CA SER A 148 -8.17 1.31 -9.77
C SER A 148 -7.65 1.56 -11.19
N ILE A 149 -8.47 1.31 -12.21
CA ILE A 149 -8.09 1.56 -13.60
C ILE A 149 -7.81 3.04 -13.83
N THR A 150 -8.69 3.94 -13.37
CA THR A 150 -8.48 5.39 -13.55
C THR A 150 -7.22 5.88 -12.85
N THR A 151 -6.94 5.39 -11.64
CA THR A 151 -5.73 5.76 -10.92
C THR A 151 -4.48 5.15 -11.55
N CYS A 152 -4.53 3.90 -12.01
CA CYS A 152 -3.42 3.28 -12.75
C CYS A 152 -3.12 4.01 -14.06
N ILE A 153 -4.13 4.46 -14.80
CA ILE A 153 -3.94 5.28 -16.01
C ILE A 153 -3.24 6.60 -15.65
N ALA A 154 -3.70 7.29 -14.61
CA ALA A 154 -3.08 8.53 -14.17
C ALA A 154 -1.59 8.33 -13.79
N LEU A 155 -1.28 7.28 -13.02
CA LEU A 155 0.10 6.95 -12.67
C LEU A 155 0.93 6.51 -13.87
N ALA A 156 0.35 5.76 -14.81
CA ALA A 156 1.05 5.39 -16.04
C ALA A 156 1.44 6.62 -16.87
N ILE A 157 0.56 7.63 -16.95
CA ILE A 157 0.87 8.92 -17.58
C ILE A 157 2.03 9.60 -16.84
N VAL A 158 2.00 9.65 -15.51
CA VAL A 158 3.09 10.20 -14.70
C VAL A 158 4.41 9.47 -14.96
N CYS A 159 4.39 8.13 -15.05
CA CYS A 159 5.58 7.34 -15.38
C CYS A 159 6.12 7.68 -16.79
N VAL A 160 5.25 7.78 -17.79
CA VAL A 160 5.65 8.15 -19.17
C VAL A 160 6.26 9.55 -19.21
N VAL A 161 5.60 10.53 -18.58
CA VAL A 161 6.10 11.91 -18.52
C VAL A 161 7.45 11.96 -17.78
N SER A 162 7.61 11.24 -16.68
CA SER A 162 8.87 11.22 -15.94
C SER A 162 10.03 10.63 -16.74
N ILE A 163 9.77 9.64 -17.60
CA ILE A 163 10.78 9.08 -18.52
C ILE A 163 11.16 10.11 -19.59
N ILE A 164 10.17 10.76 -20.22
CA ILE A 164 10.41 11.74 -21.32
C ILE A 164 11.23 12.93 -20.81
N PHE A 165 10.88 13.45 -19.64
CA PHE A 165 11.54 14.63 -19.05
C PHE A 165 12.71 14.29 -18.12
N LYS A 166 13.09 12.99 -18.01
CA LYS A 166 14.18 12.49 -17.15
C LYS A 166 14.04 12.92 -15.69
N LEU A 167 12.83 12.82 -15.15
CA LEU A 167 12.51 13.18 -13.77
C LEU A 167 12.66 11.94 -12.85
N ASP A 168 13.90 11.56 -12.54
CA ASP A 168 14.23 10.31 -11.85
C ASP A 168 13.55 10.20 -10.47
N SER A 169 13.42 11.30 -9.74
CA SER A 169 12.75 11.32 -8.43
C SER A 169 11.26 10.96 -8.54
N ILE A 170 10.58 11.44 -9.57
CA ILE A 170 9.17 11.13 -9.81
C ILE A 170 9.02 9.68 -10.29
N PHE A 171 9.90 9.24 -11.19
CA PHE A 171 9.90 7.88 -11.70
C PHE A 171 10.07 6.83 -10.59
N THR A 172 11.05 7.04 -9.71
CA THR A 172 11.35 6.14 -8.58
C THR A 172 10.24 6.06 -7.54
N PHE A 173 9.35 7.05 -7.49
CA PHE A 173 8.14 7.03 -6.67
C PHE A 173 6.93 6.41 -7.41
N ALA A 174 6.67 6.83 -8.65
CA ALA A 174 5.46 6.50 -9.39
C ALA A 174 5.39 5.03 -9.81
N VAL A 175 6.52 4.43 -10.22
CA VAL A 175 6.56 3.04 -10.68
C VAL A 175 6.22 2.04 -9.56
N PRO A 176 6.87 2.06 -8.38
CA PRO A 176 6.47 1.18 -7.29
C PRO A 176 5.02 1.39 -6.83
N LEU A 177 4.55 2.64 -6.88
CA LEU A 177 3.17 2.97 -6.53
C LEU A 177 2.17 2.31 -7.49
N LEU A 178 2.46 2.31 -8.80
CA LEU A 178 1.64 1.65 -9.82
C LEU A 178 1.50 0.14 -9.53
N PHE A 179 2.61 -0.56 -9.26
CA PHE A 179 2.58 -1.97 -8.91
C PHE A 179 1.87 -2.23 -7.58
N GLY A 180 2.08 -1.38 -6.58
CA GLY A 180 1.40 -1.47 -5.30
C GLY A 180 -0.12 -1.29 -5.42
N MET A 181 -0.61 -0.41 -6.30
CA MET A 181 -2.04 -0.25 -6.54
C MET A 181 -2.68 -1.47 -7.20
N VAL A 182 -2.02 -2.05 -8.19
CA VAL A 182 -2.48 -3.31 -8.81
C VAL A 182 -2.52 -4.44 -7.78
N SER A 183 -1.48 -4.55 -6.94
CA SER A 183 -1.45 -5.48 -5.81
C SER A 183 -2.60 -5.26 -4.83
N GLY A 184 -2.90 -4.00 -4.49
CA GLY A 184 -3.96 -3.62 -3.55
C GLY A 184 -5.35 -4.09 -3.95
N VAL A 185 -5.67 -4.05 -5.26
CA VAL A 185 -6.94 -4.60 -5.77
C VAL A 185 -7.00 -6.10 -5.54
N TYR A 186 -5.94 -6.80 -5.89
CA TYR A 186 -5.85 -8.25 -5.70
C TYR A 186 -5.92 -8.63 -4.22
N SER A 187 -5.12 -7.98 -3.38
CA SER A 187 -5.03 -8.29 -1.95
C SER A 187 -6.35 -8.06 -1.22
N THR A 188 -7.07 -7.00 -1.57
CA THR A 188 -8.37 -6.71 -0.98
C THR A 188 -9.42 -7.75 -1.34
N MET A 189 -9.52 -8.12 -2.61
CA MET A 189 -10.56 -9.05 -3.09
C MET A 189 -10.23 -10.51 -2.76
N CYS A 190 -8.98 -10.91 -2.90
CA CYS A 190 -8.57 -12.31 -2.79
C CYS A 190 -7.96 -12.66 -1.44
N ILE A 191 -7.28 -11.73 -0.75
CA ILE A 191 -6.61 -12.03 0.52
C ILE A 191 -7.48 -11.58 1.70
N ALA A 192 -7.79 -10.29 1.84
CA ALA A 192 -8.47 -9.75 3.01
C ALA A 192 -9.84 -10.41 3.24
N THR A 193 -10.66 -10.47 2.19
CA THR A 193 -12.02 -11.01 2.27
C THR A 193 -12.05 -12.52 2.49
N GLN A 194 -11.20 -13.28 1.80
CA GLN A 194 -11.15 -14.75 1.93
C GLN A 194 -10.58 -15.17 3.30
N LEU A 195 -9.55 -14.50 3.77
CA LEU A 195 -9.02 -14.74 5.12
C LEU A 195 -10.08 -14.44 6.19
N TRP A 196 -10.84 -13.35 6.03
CA TRP A 196 -11.89 -13.00 6.95
C TRP A 196 -13.01 -14.06 6.99
N VAL A 197 -13.46 -14.58 5.83
CA VAL A 197 -14.43 -15.68 5.73
C VAL A 197 -13.87 -16.92 6.42
N SER A 198 -12.66 -17.35 6.06
CA SER A 198 -12.01 -18.53 6.63
C SER A 198 -11.88 -18.44 8.16
N TYR A 199 -11.49 -17.26 8.66
CA TYR A 199 -11.34 -17.02 10.09
C TYR A 199 -12.69 -17.03 10.85
N LYS A 200 -13.77 -16.65 10.18
CA LYS A 200 -15.11 -16.61 10.78
C LYS A 200 -15.79 -17.98 10.74
N THR A 201 -15.60 -18.74 9.68
CA THR A 201 -16.18 -20.10 9.53
C THR A 201 -15.48 -21.13 10.39
N ARG A 202 -14.15 -21.09 10.54
CA ARG A 202 -13.39 -21.98 11.44
C ARG A 202 -13.87 -21.94 12.89
N LYS A 203 -14.32 -20.78 13.37
CA LYS A 203 -14.81 -20.61 14.75
C LYS A 203 -16.26 -21.04 14.92
N ALA A 204 -16.99 -21.26 13.83
CA ALA A 204 -18.37 -21.76 13.83
C ALA A 204 -18.46 -23.29 13.72
N ALA A 205 -17.37 -23.99 13.34
CA ALA A 205 -17.32 -25.43 13.34
C ALA A 205 -17.22 -25.96 14.79
N PRO A 206 -18.11 -26.90 15.21
CA PRO A 206 -17.96 -27.53 16.51
C PRO A 206 -16.63 -28.28 16.58
N ALA A 207 -15.99 -28.22 17.77
CA ALA A 207 -14.75 -28.98 18.02
C ALA A 207 -14.98 -30.46 17.69
N PRO A 208 -14.05 -31.16 17.01
CA PRO A 208 -14.15 -32.58 16.80
C PRO A 208 -14.22 -33.27 18.15
N LYS A 209 -15.27 -34.11 18.34
CA LYS A 209 -15.44 -34.95 19.54
C LYS A 209 -14.35 -36.00 19.61
#